data_ed152effc84a96d6e29533ab8bde64f3
#
_entry.id   ed152effc84a96d6e29533ab8bde64f3
#
_cell.length_a   1.000
_cell.length_b   1.000
_cell.length_c   1.000
_cell.angle_alpha   90.00
_cell.angle_beta   90.00
_cell.angle_gamma   90.00
#
_symmetry.space_group_name_H-M   'P 1'
#
loop_
_entity.id
_entity.type
_entity.pdbx_description
1 polymer ?
#
loop_
_entity_poly.entity_id
_entity_poly.type
_entity_poly.pdbx_seq_one_letter_code
_entity_poly.pdbx_strand_id
1 'polypeptide(L)'
;FEYYRSFQTINDMPVANDLTGGFVYYSGEKDMSGYSNIETTIVDNVIVDTSIYGYFLQTSVITADVPLCTLESALNTAVATLSSSGANSPSIYEVRLAYLPILDAGVDNDYCMLPCWIFTYHEGAMFSTDTNCAIIDATSGQWIETTRDGE
;
A
#
# COMPACT_ATOMS: atom_id res chain seq x y z
N PHE A 1 -26.89 13.51 3.24
CA PHE A 1 -26.06 12.49 2.57
C PHE A 1 -24.67 12.50 3.19
N GLU A 2 -24.25 11.38 3.73
CA GLU A 2 -22.94 11.17 4.34
C GLU A 2 -22.32 9.90 3.73
N TYR A 3 -21.02 9.96 3.44
CA TYR A 3 -20.26 8.85 2.90
C TYR A 3 -19.08 8.56 3.80
N TYR A 4 -18.95 7.31 4.22
CA TYR A 4 -17.87 6.84 5.07
C TYR A 4 -17.08 5.76 4.37
N ARG A 5 -15.74 5.83 4.48
CA ARG A 5 -14.84 4.78 4.07
C ARG A 5 -14.01 4.35 5.26
N SER A 6 -14.11 3.08 5.61
CA SER A 6 -13.35 2.45 6.70
C SER A 6 -12.34 1.47 6.13
N PHE A 7 -11.15 1.46 6.68
CA PHE A 7 -10.05 0.64 6.19
C PHE A 7 -9.70 -0.45 7.18
N GLN A 8 -9.24 -1.60 6.68
CA GLN A 8 -8.81 -2.69 7.51
C GLN A 8 -7.50 -2.35 8.22
N THR A 9 -7.41 -2.71 9.49
CA THR A 9 -6.17 -2.71 10.28
C THR A 9 -5.90 -4.10 10.84
N ILE A 10 -4.63 -4.42 11.03
CA ILE A 10 -4.15 -5.62 11.72
C ILE A 10 -3.20 -5.13 12.82
N ASN A 11 -3.53 -5.39 14.09
CA ASN A 11 -2.77 -4.89 15.25
C ASN A 11 -2.49 -3.37 15.16
N ASP A 12 -3.54 -2.59 14.88
CA ASP A 12 -3.51 -1.14 14.72
C ASP A 12 -2.68 -0.60 13.54
N MET A 13 -2.05 -1.48 12.74
CA MET A 13 -1.37 -1.11 11.51
C MET A 13 -2.34 -1.23 10.32
N PRO A 14 -2.49 -0.18 9.50
CA PRO A 14 -3.38 -0.24 8.35
C PRO A 14 -2.90 -1.26 7.31
N VAL A 15 -3.84 -1.91 6.64
CA VAL A 15 -3.58 -2.64 5.40
C VAL A 15 -3.54 -1.63 4.27
N ALA A 16 -2.49 -1.70 3.44
CA ALA A 16 -2.32 -0.80 2.32
C ALA A 16 -3.51 -0.94 1.36
N ASN A 17 -4.11 0.17 1.07
CA ASN A 17 -5.20 0.31 0.13
C ASN A 17 -4.97 1.57 -0.68
N ASP A 18 -5.56 1.64 -1.86
CA ASP A 18 -5.47 2.81 -2.72
C ASP A 18 -4.01 3.30 -2.92
N LEU A 19 -3.14 2.36 -3.26
CA LEU A 19 -1.82 2.68 -3.76
C LEU A 19 -2.00 3.14 -5.21
N THR A 20 -2.31 4.41 -5.37
CA THR A 20 -2.38 5.19 -6.61
C THR A 20 -2.60 4.41 -7.90
N GLY A 21 -3.86 4.36 -8.35
CA GLY A 21 -4.23 3.69 -9.60
C GLY A 21 -4.71 2.25 -9.45
N GLY A 22 -4.85 1.76 -8.23
CA GLY A 22 -5.65 0.56 -7.93
C GLY A 22 -4.92 -0.77 -7.88
N PHE A 23 -3.73 -0.91 -8.45
CA PHE A 23 -3.05 -2.20 -8.44
C PHE A 23 -1.54 -2.05 -8.24
N VAL A 24 -1.01 -2.83 -7.31
CA VAL A 24 0.42 -2.99 -7.12
C VAL A 24 0.78 -4.42 -7.46
N TYR A 25 1.71 -4.62 -8.36
CA TYR A 25 2.27 -5.93 -8.67
C TYR A 25 3.58 -6.11 -7.94
N TYR A 26 3.78 -7.26 -7.33
CA TYR A 26 5.04 -7.66 -6.76
C TYR A 26 5.69 -8.73 -7.64
N SER A 27 6.95 -8.56 -8.01
CA SER A 27 7.80 -9.50 -8.78
C SER A 27 7.17 -10.07 -10.06
N GLY A 28 6.37 -9.29 -10.79
CA GLY A 28 5.80 -9.70 -12.07
C GLY A 28 4.64 -10.68 -11.98
N GLU A 29 4.17 -11.03 -10.80
CA GLU A 29 2.96 -11.81 -10.59
C GLU A 29 1.76 -10.90 -10.35
N LYS A 30 0.65 -11.25 -11.00
CA LYS A 30 -0.61 -10.54 -10.91
C LYS A 30 -1.17 -10.63 -9.50
N ASP A 31 -1.62 -9.49 -9.06
CA ASP A 31 -2.79 -9.32 -8.25
C ASP A 31 -2.59 -8.92 -6.81
N MET A 32 -2.74 -7.62 -6.69
CA MET A 32 -3.13 -7.06 -5.43
C MET A 32 -4.15 -5.99 -5.66
N SER A 33 -5.41 -6.31 -5.46
CA SER A 33 -6.40 -5.26 -5.32
C SER A 33 -6.07 -4.47 -4.06
N GLY A 34 -5.67 -3.23 -4.23
CA GLY A 34 -5.46 -2.30 -3.12
C GLY A 34 -6.75 -1.97 -2.35
N TYR A 35 -7.73 -2.83 -2.40
CA TYR A 35 -9.03 -2.61 -1.79
C TYR A 35 -9.21 -3.50 -0.56
N SER A 36 -8.95 -2.93 0.60
CA SER A 36 -9.40 -3.49 1.87
C SER A 36 -10.18 -2.40 2.60
N ASN A 37 -11.39 -2.12 2.13
CA ASN A 37 -12.23 -1.09 2.69
C ASN A 37 -13.69 -1.51 2.80
N ILE A 38 -14.40 -0.81 3.67
CA ILE A 38 -15.87 -0.84 3.77
C ILE A 38 -16.36 0.56 3.45
N GLU A 39 -17.20 0.68 2.44
CA GLU A 39 -17.85 1.92 2.06
C GLU A 39 -19.31 1.90 2.55
N THR A 40 -19.72 2.95 3.23
CA THR A 40 -21.07 3.06 3.79
C THR A 40 -21.67 4.40 3.40
N THR A 41 -22.86 4.36 2.83
CA THR A 41 -23.66 5.53 2.49
C THR A 41 -24.81 5.68 3.47
N ILE A 42 -24.94 6.87 4.05
CA ILE A 42 -26.02 7.23 4.99
C ILE A 42 -26.85 8.38 4.40
N VAL A 43 -28.16 8.20 4.39
CA VAL A 43 -29.12 9.23 4.02
C VAL A 43 -30.14 9.37 5.16
N ASP A 44 -30.33 10.57 5.66
CA ASP A 44 -31.25 10.89 6.75
C ASP A 44 -31.10 9.96 7.99
N ASN A 45 -29.83 9.71 8.38
CA ASN A 45 -29.43 8.81 9.47
C ASN A 45 -29.79 7.32 9.24
N VAL A 46 -30.04 6.93 8.00
CA VAL A 46 -30.29 5.53 7.62
C VAL A 46 -29.17 5.05 6.70
N ILE A 47 -28.59 3.90 7.00
CA ILE A 47 -27.64 3.23 6.09
C ILE A 47 -28.44 2.72 4.89
N VAL A 48 -28.15 3.27 3.72
CA VAL A 48 -28.82 2.91 2.47
C VAL A 48 -27.98 1.98 1.60
N ASP A 49 -26.67 1.99 1.80
CA ASP A 49 -25.75 1.10 1.10
C ASP A 49 -24.52 0.76 1.94
N THR A 50 -24.03 -0.45 1.81
CA THR A 50 -22.74 -0.88 2.38
C THR A 50 -22.07 -1.86 1.42
N SER A 51 -20.87 -1.51 0.97
CA SER A 51 -20.04 -2.33 0.10
C SER A 51 -18.75 -2.71 0.81
N ILE A 52 -18.34 -3.98 0.71
CA ILE A 52 -17.11 -4.51 1.31
C ILE A 52 -16.19 -4.97 0.18
N TYR A 53 -14.98 -4.45 0.18
CA TYR A 53 -13.98 -4.74 -0.85
C TYR A 53 -12.72 -5.33 -0.21
N GLY A 54 -12.29 -6.49 -0.70
CA GLY A 54 -10.96 -7.08 -0.42
C GLY A 54 -10.65 -7.27 1.07
N TYR A 55 -11.57 -7.83 1.87
CA TYR A 55 -11.33 -8.08 3.28
C TYR A 55 -10.45 -9.31 3.50
N PHE A 56 -9.37 -9.18 4.27
CA PHE A 56 -8.47 -10.27 4.61
C PHE A 56 -8.79 -10.86 5.98
N LEU A 57 -8.85 -12.18 6.06
CA LEU A 57 -8.92 -12.91 7.33
C LEU A 57 -7.52 -13.34 7.75
N GLN A 58 -7.10 -12.95 8.94
CA GLN A 58 -5.85 -13.44 9.50
C GLN A 58 -6.04 -14.91 9.93
N THR A 59 -5.28 -15.81 9.31
CA THR A 59 -5.32 -17.24 9.60
C THR A 59 -4.18 -17.70 10.52
N SER A 60 -3.01 -17.06 10.38
CA SER A 60 -1.82 -17.37 11.18
C SER A 60 -0.87 -16.18 11.29
N VAL A 61 0.07 -16.27 12.22
CA VAL A 61 1.22 -15.38 12.33
C VAL A 61 2.43 -16.16 11.86
N ILE A 62 3.06 -15.74 10.76
CA ILE A 62 4.24 -16.41 10.21
C ILE A 62 5.47 -16.10 11.08
N THR A 63 5.65 -14.83 11.44
CA THR A 63 6.77 -14.38 12.29
C THR A 63 6.26 -13.26 13.20
N ALA A 64 6.46 -13.45 14.51
CA ALA A 64 6.15 -12.43 15.51
C ALA A 64 7.39 -11.56 15.81
N ASP A 65 7.15 -10.35 16.30
CA ASP A 65 8.18 -9.42 16.82
C ASP A 65 9.34 -9.15 15.85
N VAL A 66 9.02 -9.00 14.56
CA VAL A 66 10.01 -8.69 13.53
C VAL A 66 10.51 -7.26 13.73
N PRO A 67 11.83 -7.04 13.89
CA PRO A 67 12.37 -5.69 13.97
C PRO A 67 12.18 -4.98 12.61
N LEU A 68 11.71 -3.74 12.67
CA LEU A 68 11.52 -2.92 11.48
C LEU A 68 12.69 -1.95 11.30
N CYS A 69 13.06 -1.68 10.07
CA CYS A 69 14.01 -0.63 9.75
C CYS A 69 13.41 0.74 10.11
N THR A 70 14.28 1.67 10.45
CA THR A 70 13.85 3.03 10.80
C THR A 70 13.30 3.76 9.58
N LEU A 71 12.41 4.72 9.82
CA LEU A 71 11.91 5.62 8.76
C LEU A 71 13.08 6.31 8.02
N GLU A 72 14.12 6.73 8.73
CA GLU A 72 15.29 7.37 8.12
C GLU A 72 16.01 6.44 7.15
N SER A 73 16.22 5.17 7.54
CA SER A 73 16.83 4.16 6.66
C SER A 73 15.98 3.90 5.43
N ALA A 74 14.67 3.73 5.60
CA ALA A 74 13.73 3.52 4.51
C ALA A 74 13.68 4.73 3.54
N LEU A 75 13.67 5.94 4.08
CA LEU A 75 13.69 7.18 3.28
C LEU A 75 14.98 7.28 2.46
N ASN A 76 16.13 6.97 3.05
CA ASN A 76 17.40 6.99 2.33
C ASN A 76 17.39 6.00 1.16
N THR A 77 16.85 4.79 1.36
CA THR A 77 16.69 3.81 0.27
C THR A 77 15.75 4.34 -0.81
N ALA A 78 14.60 4.89 -0.43
CA ALA A 78 13.64 5.44 -1.37
C ALA A 78 14.25 6.56 -2.22
N VAL A 79 14.90 7.53 -1.59
CA VAL A 79 15.56 8.65 -2.29
C VAL A 79 16.68 8.19 -3.21
N ALA A 80 17.52 7.24 -2.77
CA ALA A 80 18.60 6.70 -3.58
C ALA A 80 18.05 5.99 -4.83
N THR A 81 17.02 5.17 -4.67
CA THR A 81 16.42 4.42 -5.78
C THR A 81 15.71 5.38 -6.76
N LEU A 82 14.91 6.32 -6.29
CA LEU A 82 14.26 7.32 -7.13
C LEU A 82 15.28 8.17 -7.91
N SER A 83 16.39 8.52 -7.27
CA SER A 83 17.45 9.28 -7.93
C SER A 83 18.15 8.47 -9.02
N SER A 84 18.29 7.17 -8.85
CA SER A 84 18.94 6.27 -9.82
C SER A 84 18.00 5.83 -10.95
N SER A 85 16.69 5.78 -10.72
CA SER A 85 15.69 5.42 -11.74
C SER A 85 15.41 6.52 -12.76
N GLY A 86 15.97 7.71 -12.56
CA GLY A 86 15.75 8.86 -13.44
C GLY A 86 14.42 9.59 -13.17
N ALA A 87 13.82 9.36 -12.00
CA ALA A 87 12.63 10.10 -11.56
C ALA A 87 12.87 11.62 -11.65
N ASN A 88 11.97 12.32 -12.31
CA ASN A 88 12.13 13.75 -12.58
C ASN A 88 11.71 14.56 -11.35
N SER A 89 12.69 14.94 -10.53
CA SER A 89 12.50 15.79 -9.33
C SER A 89 11.35 15.29 -8.44
N PRO A 90 11.44 14.06 -7.88
CA PRO A 90 10.37 13.50 -7.05
C PRO A 90 10.19 14.33 -5.78
N SER A 91 8.94 14.63 -5.44
CA SER A 91 8.55 15.34 -4.23
C SER A 91 7.68 14.43 -3.37
N ILE A 92 8.26 13.88 -2.31
CA ILE A 92 7.55 13.04 -1.33
C ILE A 92 6.70 13.97 -0.44
N TYR A 93 5.40 13.69 -0.34
CA TYR A 93 4.47 14.50 0.46
C TYR A 93 3.73 13.69 1.54
N GLU A 94 3.76 12.36 1.45
CA GLU A 94 3.16 11.48 2.45
C GLU A 94 4.06 10.28 2.72
N VAL A 95 4.09 9.84 3.96
CA VAL A 95 4.72 8.58 4.37
C VAL A 95 3.81 7.84 5.34
N ARG A 96 3.69 6.54 5.17
CA ARG A 96 2.93 5.67 6.08
C ARG A 96 3.60 4.31 6.24
N LEU A 97 3.44 3.72 7.41
CA LEU A 97 3.75 2.31 7.65
C LEU A 97 2.45 1.52 7.52
N ALA A 98 2.43 0.52 6.66
CA ALA A 98 1.24 -0.29 6.40
C ALA A 98 1.62 -1.72 6.03
N TYR A 99 0.69 -2.65 6.24
CA TYR A 99 0.83 -3.99 5.67
C TYR A 99 0.52 -3.97 4.18
N LEU A 100 1.46 -4.47 3.39
CA LEU A 100 1.24 -4.76 1.97
C LEU A 100 0.85 -6.23 1.84
N PRO A 101 -0.36 -6.54 1.38
CA PRO A 101 -0.73 -7.92 1.09
C PRO A 101 0.07 -8.40 -0.13
N ILE A 102 0.77 -9.51 -0.03
CA ILE A 102 1.52 -10.14 -1.11
C ILE A 102 0.94 -11.53 -1.32
N LEU A 103 0.57 -11.84 -2.56
CA LEU A 103 0.06 -13.17 -2.90
C LEU A 103 1.16 -14.22 -2.65
N ASP A 104 0.84 -15.24 -1.88
CA ASP A 104 1.71 -16.39 -1.72
C ASP A 104 1.63 -17.26 -2.98
N ALA A 105 2.72 -17.33 -3.76
CA ALA A 105 2.79 -18.07 -5.02
C ALA A 105 2.54 -19.59 -4.89
N GLY A 106 2.41 -20.10 -3.67
CA GLY A 106 2.18 -21.53 -3.40
C GLY A 106 0.74 -21.92 -3.11
N VAL A 107 -0.14 -20.96 -2.79
CA VAL A 107 -1.50 -21.24 -2.34
C VAL A 107 -2.48 -20.22 -2.95
N ASP A 108 -3.47 -20.71 -3.68
CA ASP A 108 -4.52 -19.86 -4.27
C ASP A 108 -5.26 -19.04 -3.20
N ASN A 109 -5.25 -17.72 -3.35
CA ASN A 109 -5.89 -16.74 -2.48
C ASN A 109 -5.30 -16.58 -1.06
N ASP A 110 -4.12 -17.09 -0.79
CA ASP A 110 -3.41 -16.79 0.45
C ASP A 110 -2.49 -15.57 0.27
N TYR A 111 -2.59 -14.63 1.19
CA TYR A 111 -1.80 -13.40 1.18
C TYR A 111 -0.90 -13.36 2.42
N CYS A 112 0.36 -13.05 2.19
CA CYS A 112 1.29 -12.71 3.25
C CYS A 112 1.28 -11.19 3.48
N MET A 113 1.05 -10.75 4.71
CA MET A 113 1.06 -9.34 5.07
C MET A 113 2.48 -8.89 5.39
N LEU A 114 3.10 -8.16 4.47
CA LEU A 114 4.44 -7.62 4.64
C LEU A 114 4.37 -6.19 5.18
N PRO A 115 4.98 -5.86 6.33
CA PRO A 115 5.04 -4.47 6.79
C PRO A 115 5.96 -3.65 5.86
N CYS A 116 5.46 -2.53 5.36
CA CYS A 116 6.15 -1.69 4.40
C CYS A 116 6.09 -0.21 4.77
N TRP A 117 7.18 0.52 4.53
CA TRP A 117 7.18 1.97 4.44
C TRP A 117 6.74 2.38 3.03
N ILE A 118 5.67 3.14 2.94
CA ILE A 118 5.09 3.62 1.69
C ILE A 118 5.26 5.13 1.62
N PHE A 119 6.02 5.59 0.61
CA PHE A 119 6.26 7.00 0.33
C PHE A 119 5.47 7.40 -0.89
N THR A 120 4.53 8.30 -0.72
CA THR A 120 3.75 8.85 -1.83
C THR A 120 4.43 10.11 -2.36
N TYR A 121 4.62 10.19 -3.68
CA TYR A 121 5.35 11.29 -4.29
C TYR A 121 4.74 11.72 -5.63
N HIS A 122 5.01 12.95 -6.03
CA HIS A 122 4.77 13.46 -7.36
C HIS A 122 6.07 13.57 -8.14
N GLU A 123 6.00 13.38 -9.45
CA GLU A 123 7.09 13.65 -10.37
C GLU A 123 6.84 14.94 -11.15
N GLY A 124 7.91 15.71 -11.36
CA GLY A 124 7.85 16.92 -12.19
C GLY A 124 7.33 18.16 -11.46
N ALA A 125 6.68 19.05 -12.22
CA ALA A 125 6.21 20.32 -11.70
C ALA A 125 5.12 20.13 -10.63
N MET A 126 5.05 21.05 -9.69
CA MET A 126 4.21 21.10 -8.48
C MET A 126 2.69 20.86 -8.70
N PHE A 127 2.25 20.69 -9.94
CA PHE A 127 0.84 20.50 -10.33
C PHE A 127 0.60 19.20 -11.10
N SER A 128 1.57 18.26 -11.09
CA SER A 128 1.30 16.92 -11.62
C SER A 128 0.24 16.25 -10.75
N THR A 129 -0.82 15.76 -11.38
CA THR A 129 -1.86 14.96 -10.70
C THR A 129 -1.44 13.49 -10.57
N ASP A 130 -0.32 13.12 -11.19
CA ASP A 130 0.16 11.75 -11.17
C ASP A 130 0.82 11.48 -9.82
N THR A 131 0.17 10.62 -9.06
CA THR A 131 0.64 10.16 -7.77
C THR A 131 1.35 8.82 -7.93
N ASN A 132 2.55 8.71 -7.40
CA ASN A 132 3.36 7.52 -7.43
C ASN A 132 3.68 7.06 -6.01
N CYS A 133 3.99 5.77 -5.85
CA CYS A 133 4.42 5.21 -4.58
C CYS A 133 5.79 4.57 -4.69
N ALA A 134 6.64 4.85 -3.72
CA ALA A 134 7.87 4.13 -3.45
C ALA A 134 7.65 3.24 -2.23
N ILE A 135 7.86 1.94 -2.36
CA ILE A 135 7.56 0.97 -1.32
C ILE A 135 8.85 0.30 -0.86
N ILE A 136 9.10 0.36 0.44
CA ILE A 136 10.25 -0.25 1.08
C ILE A 136 9.76 -1.33 2.04
N ASP A 137 10.23 -2.55 1.88
CA ASP A 137 10.03 -3.61 2.87
C ASP A 137 10.62 -3.17 4.21
N ALA A 138 9.77 -3.01 5.21
CA ALA A 138 10.19 -2.51 6.50
C ALA A 138 11.03 -3.51 7.30
N THR A 139 11.03 -4.78 6.92
CA THR A 139 11.84 -5.82 7.60
C THR A 139 13.26 -5.87 7.08
N SER A 140 13.46 -5.70 5.78
CA SER A 140 14.76 -5.77 5.11
C SER A 140 15.37 -4.41 4.77
N GLY A 141 14.55 -3.36 4.69
CA GLY A 141 14.96 -2.04 4.20
C GLY A 141 15.15 -1.98 2.69
N GLN A 142 14.70 -3.00 1.95
CA GLN A 142 14.87 -3.07 0.50
C GLN A 142 13.68 -2.48 -0.25
N TRP A 143 13.96 -1.95 -1.44
CA TRP A 143 12.93 -1.48 -2.36
C TRP A 143 12.11 -2.65 -2.89
N ILE A 144 10.80 -2.48 -2.95
CA ILE A 144 9.87 -3.39 -3.60
C ILE A 144 9.54 -2.83 -4.98
N GLU A 145 9.89 -3.59 -6.02
CA GLU A 145 9.50 -3.22 -7.38
C GLU A 145 8.01 -3.36 -7.56
N THR A 146 7.38 -2.31 -8.05
CA THR A 146 5.96 -2.26 -8.36
C THR A 146 5.78 -1.95 -9.83
N THR A 147 4.88 -2.66 -10.49
CA THR A 147 4.46 -2.34 -11.85
C THR A 147 3.02 -1.88 -11.81
N ARG A 148 2.67 -0.90 -12.64
CA ARG A 148 1.26 -0.50 -12.84
C ARG A 148 0.58 -1.46 -13.80
N ASP A 149 -0.72 -1.70 -13.58
CA ASP A 149 -1.53 -2.43 -14.54
C ASP A 149 -1.63 -1.61 -15.84
N GLY A 150 -1.12 -2.16 -16.94
CA GLY A 150 -1.25 -1.57 -18.28
C GLY A 150 0.02 -1.01 -18.90
N GLU A 151 1.20 -1.20 -18.31
CA GLU A 151 2.49 -0.98 -18.99
C GLU A 151 3.18 -2.28 -19.41
#